data_e6789b54671a70d51a38c99ff536a673
#
_entry.id   e6789b54671a70d51a38c99ff536a673
#
_cell.length_a   1.000
_cell.length_b   1.000
_cell.length_c   1.000
_cell.angle_alpha   90.00
_cell.angle_beta   90.00
_cell.angle_gamma   90.00
#
_symmetry.space_group_name_H-M   'P 1'
#
loop_
_entity.id
_entity.type
_entity.pdbx_description
1 polymer ?
#
loop_
_entity_poly.entity_id
_entity_poly.type
_entity_poly.pdbx_seq_one_letter_code
_entity_poly.pdbx_strand_id
1 'polypeptide(L)'
;MSFQLVQQQFVSQKYFKPRPSIVLLLIFCFLTGVLSHLIIYFHQLNEGIRVVHSLFMGLCYDLMIASLITFFAVIFLFCLRSKFERLIIILFYFIYSAIWFIDINYYFVFGTHIPFHTLEYLDQLENFTSNILDILGNYTFVVILIIPNVLFFLFTWFYLRKNIRISNINLGITLFYLIFLGSISGVYPNSYVAKNMNDPLTSSAVNYFYWSRKVTNDEKINKPTDALQKVIDGLTGEVPQEPKYTGLPLARHHSSDSCSNGNSKDPLVSALCSDHNKNVLIILLESFRASEIDSYGSEMGLTPHFKKWEQQGILFENFYANGFQTRHGEIATYCSIMPNYGDSVFSHYQHNHFLCLPELLKQSGYSTSWVHNADAAFDNQLIMLPKIGFQKIIDRFDFDLGTEVLGWGYSDEALFNKWISFLNGEKEPFFSTALTITNHHPFDVPEKFQRFENRTVQNKYYEAVGYVDSVLNQFLLEASKTKWFKNTLIFITADTSNYQNPQKPFNHFEEFVKTRTQIPLLIIGGNIKHSYREKRYFSQIDLAPTIMDVLGFSFTNSWMGKSMLKSKHDSLAFTNRPGNYWAVMSQKGRYYNEADQKDHFFGFSENENLKHEYKQIGKAWIDTTRWLLQENKIWHP
;
A
#
# COMPACT_ATOMS: atom_id res chain seq x y z
N MET A 1 -48.78 -4.83 -52.11
CA MET A 1 -49.61 -4.67 -50.92
C MET A 1 -48.85 -5.02 -49.65
N SER A 2 -47.53 -4.78 -49.57
CA SER A 2 -46.68 -5.16 -48.40
C SER A 2 -45.80 -4.05 -47.87
N PHE A 3 -45.65 -2.93 -48.51
CA PHE A 3 -44.80 -1.82 -48.03
C PHE A 3 -45.57 -0.76 -47.21
N GLN A 4 -46.85 -0.58 -47.44
CA GLN A 4 -47.68 0.39 -46.71
C GLN A 4 -48.11 -0.11 -45.31
N LEU A 5 -48.20 -1.41 -45.09
CA LEU A 5 -48.51 -2.00 -43.78
C LEU A 5 -47.34 -1.92 -42.79
N VAL A 6 -46.10 -1.96 -43.28
CA VAL A 6 -44.91 -1.81 -42.46
C VAL A 6 -44.70 -0.34 -42.02
N GLN A 7 -45.03 0.63 -42.90
CA GLN A 7 -44.97 2.05 -42.55
C GLN A 7 -46.02 2.47 -41.53
N GLN A 8 -47.22 1.85 -41.54
CA GLN A 8 -48.25 2.17 -40.53
C GLN A 8 -47.98 1.56 -39.16
N GLN A 9 -47.21 0.47 -39.04
CA GLN A 9 -46.78 -0.06 -37.75
C GLN A 9 -45.66 0.73 -37.11
N PHE A 10 -44.82 1.44 -37.91
CA PHE A 10 -43.76 2.31 -37.37
C PHE A 10 -44.24 3.70 -36.94
N VAL A 11 -45.41 4.16 -37.35
CA VAL A 11 -45.95 5.50 -37.03
C VAL A 11 -46.78 5.52 -35.72
N SER A 12 -47.08 4.37 -35.12
CA SER A 12 -47.73 4.30 -33.81
C SER A 12 -46.74 4.14 -32.65
N GLN A 13 -45.50 4.56 -32.79
CA GLN A 13 -44.61 4.70 -31.65
C GLN A 13 -45.18 5.77 -30.73
N LYS A 14 -45.90 5.34 -29.70
CA LYS A 14 -46.13 6.12 -28.50
C LYS A 14 -44.75 6.55 -28.01
N TYR A 15 -44.41 7.82 -28.21
CA TYR A 15 -43.18 8.40 -27.72
C TYR A 15 -42.97 7.97 -26.27
N PHE A 16 -41.86 7.32 -26.00
CA PHE A 16 -41.49 6.88 -24.66
C PHE A 16 -41.29 8.14 -23.82
N LYS A 17 -42.30 8.56 -23.05
CA LYS A 17 -42.21 9.71 -22.14
C LYS A 17 -41.44 9.24 -20.94
N PRO A 18 -40.25 9.83 -20.64
CA PRO A 18 -39.50 9.47 -19.45
C PRO A 18 -40.41 9.69 -18.24
N ARG A 19 -40.46 8.70 -17.37
CA ARG A 19 -41.27 8.78 -16.14
C ARG A 19 -40.65 9.81 -15.22
N PRO A 20 -41.44 10.62 -14.48
CA PRO A 20 -40.89 11.63 -13.57
C PRO A 20 -39.93 11.07 -12.53
N SER A 21 -40.11 9.83 -12.11
CA SER A 21 -39.24 9.08 -11.21
C SER A 21 -37.83 8.91 -11.72
N ILE A 22 -37.66 8.72 -13.04
CA ILE A 22 -36.36 8.53 -13.69
C ILE A 22 -35.59 9.86 -13.75
N VAL A 23 -36.27 10.94 -14.06
CA VAL A 23 -35.68 12.29 -14.07
C VAL A 23 -35.23 12.70 -12.66
N LEU A 24 -36.04 12.36 -11.65
CA LEU A 24 -35.68 12.59 -10.25
C LEU A 24 -34.43 11.79 -9.83
N LEU A 25 -34.34 10.52 -10.22
CA LEU A 25 -33.17 9.71 -9.94
C LEU A 25 -31.91 10.35 -10.54
N LEU A 26 -31.98 10.80 -11.79
CA LEU A 26 -30.85 11.47 -12.45
C LEU A 26 -30.43 12.74 -11.70
N ILE A 27 -31.38 13.60 -11.34
CA ILE A 27 -31.11 14.85 -10.63
C ILE A 27 -30.49 14.57 -9.25
N PHE A 28 -31.04 13.65 -8.48
CA PHE A 28 -30.54 13.35 -7.15
C PHE A 28 -29.17 12.67 -7.18
N CYS A 29 -28.92 11.75 -8.12
CA CYS A 29 -27.60 11.17 -8.30
C CYS A 29 -26.55 12.25 -8.65
N PHE A 30 -26.88 13.15 -9.59
CA PHE A 30 -26.01 14.25 -9.93
C PHE A 30 -25.73 15.18 -8.75
N LEU A 31 -26.77 15.60 -8.01
CA LEU A 31 -26.60 16.47 -6.83
C LEU A 31 -25.80 15.81 -5.71
N THR A 32 -25.95 14.49 -5.52
CA THR A 32 -25.14 13.73 -4.54
C THR A 32 -23.66 13.70 -4.94
N GLY A 33 -23.35 13.48 -6.21
CA GLY A 33 -22.01 13.55 -6.74
C GLY A 33 -21.38 14.93 -6.53
N VAL A 34 -22.10 16.00 -6.92
CA VAL A 34 -21.65 17.40 -6.71
C VAL A 34 -21.36 17.69 -5.23
N LEU A 35 -22.27 17.27 -4.32
CA LEU A 35 -22.06 17.46 -2.89
C LEU A 35 -20.79 16.74 -2.41
N SER A 36 -20.57 15.52 -2.88
CA SER A 36 -19.43 14.71 -2.53
C SER A 36 -18.13 15.34 -3.00
N HIS A 37 -18.09 15.84 -4.23
CA HIS A 37 -16.94 16.58 -4.75
C HIS A 37 -16.67 17.89 -4.01
N LEU A 38 -17.71 18.61 -3.59
CA LEU A 38 -17.55 19.82 -2.77
C LEU A 38 -16.94 19.49 -1.41
N ILE A 39 -17.29 18.38 -0.79
CA ILE A 39 -16.72 17.94 0.50
C ILE A 39 -15.22 17.62 0.32
N ILE A 40 -14.85 16.87 -0.71
CA ILE A 40 -13.45 16.57 -1.04
C ILE A 40 -12.71 17.87 -1.34
N TYR A 41 -13.32 18.79 -2.10
CA TYR A 41 -12.77 20.08 -2.45
C TYR A 41 -12.44 20.94 -1.24
N PHE A 42 -13.40 21.10 -0.30
CA PHE A 42 -13.16 21.86 0.93
C PHE A 42 -12.06 21.25 1.79
N HIS A 43 -11.94 19.92 1.78
CA HIS A 43 -10.83 19.24 2.43
C HIS A 43 -9.47 19.59 1.78
N GLN A 44 -9.41 19.61 0.44
CA GLN A 44 -8.19 19.92 -0.33
C GLN A 44 -7.82 21.43 -0.33
N LEU A 45 -8.77 22.35 -0.18
CA LEU A 45 -8.47 23.79 -0.07
C LEU A 45 -7.54 24.11 1.10
N ASN A 46 -7.64 23.35 2.16
CA ASN A 46 -6.74 23.44 3.31
C ASN A 46 -5.32 22.97 2.98
N GLU A 47 -5.11 22.31 1.84
CA GLU A 47 -3.82 21.77 1.37
C GLU A 47 -3.19 22.55 0.22
N GLY A 48 -3.79 23.65 -0.26
CA GLY A 48 -3.19 24.60 -1.23
C GLY A 48 -3.16 24.17 -2.71
N ILE A 49 -4.01 23.23 -3.13
CA ILE A 49 -4.03 22.65 -4.48
C ILE A 49 -4.85 23.50 -5.48
N ARG A 50 -4.41 23.55 -6.76
CA ARG A 50 -5.08 24.31 -7.85
C ARG A 50 -6.37 23.62 -8.30
N VAL A 51 -7.52 24.24 -8.06
CA VAL A 51 -8.79 23.54 -7.91
C VAL A 51 -9.83 23.75 -9.03
N VAL A 52 -9.78 24.85 -9.77
CA VAL A 52 -10.90 25.21 -10.69
C VAL A 52 -11.11 24.25 -11.84
N HIS A 53 -10.02 23.73 -12.43
CA HIS A 53 -10.10 22.78 -13.55
C HIS A 53 -10.62 21.41 -13.07
N SER A 54 -10.21 21.00 -11.87
CA SER A 54 -10.62 19.76 -11.22
C SER A 54 -12.11 19.70 -10.96
N LEU A 55 -12.68 20.82 -10.51
CA LEU A 55 -14.12 20.94 -10.20
C LEU A 55 -14.98 20.74 -11.45
N PHE A 56 -14.58 21.34 -12.57
CA PHE A 56 -15.31 21.20 -13.83
C PHE A 56 -15.30 19.76 -14.34
N MET A 57 -14.15 19.08 -14.28
CA MET A 57 -14.04 17.67 -14.68
C MET A 57 -14.84 16.76 -13.77
N GLY A 58 -14.80 17.00 -12.44
CA GLY A 58 -15.64 16.26 -11.48
C GLY A 58 -17.12 16.36 -11.81
N LEU A 59 -17.63 17.56 -12.07
CA LEU A 59 -19.03 17.77 -12.47
C LEU A 59 -19.42 17.01 -13.75
N CYS A 60 -18.51 16.93 -14.72
CA CYS A 60 -18.75 16.15 -15.96
C CYS A 60 -18.87 14.65 -15.66
N TYR A 61 -18.03 14.12 -14.79
CA TYR A 61 -18.07 12.72 -14.37
C TYR A 61 -19.32 12.39 -13.55
N ASP A 62 -19.72 13.28 -12.63
CA ASP A 62 -20.97 13.11 -11.87
C ASP A 62 -22.19 12.97 -12.77
N LEU A 63 -22.27 13.83 -13.78
CA LEU A 63 -23.37 13.77 -14.75
C LEU A 63 -23.32 12.48 -15.58
N MET A 64 -22.13 12.01 -15.94
CA MET A 64 -21.96 10.76 -16.68
C MET A 64 -22.44 9.56 -15.83
N ILE A 65 -22.00 9.44 -14.60
CA ILE A 65 -22.39 8.31 -13.73
C ILE A 65 -23.86 8.37 -13.34
N ALA A 66 -24.38 9.55 -13.03
CA ALA A 66 -25.81 9.73 -12.77
C ALA A 66 -26.65 9.26 -13.98
N SER A 67 -26.20 9.57 -15.20
CA SER A 67 -26.83 9.12 -16.43
C SER A 67 -26.73 7.59 -16.62
N LEU A 68 -25.59 6.99 -16.27
CA LEU A 68 -25.38 5.54 -16.35
C LEU A 68 -26.26 4.77 -15.36
N ILE A 69 -26.32 5.20 -14.11
CA ILE A 69 -27.21 4.62 -13.08
C ILE A 69 -28.67 4.72 -13.51
N THR A 70 -29.06 5.90 -14.01
CA THR A 70 -30.41 6.13 -14.52
C THR A 70 -30.74 5.22 -15.70
N PHE A 71 -29.78 5.00 -16.62
CA PHE A 71 -29.93 4.09 -17.75
C PHE A 71 -30.14 2.64 -17.30
N PHE A 72 -29.36 2.13 -16.37
CA PHE A 72 -29.56 0.80 -15.82
C PHE A 72 -30.88 0.65 -15.09
N ALA A 73 -31.29 1.66 -14.32
CA ALA A 73 -32.60 1.66 -13.68
C ALA A 73 -33.73 1.58 -14.70
N VAL A 74 -33.63 2.29 -15.85
CA VAL A 74 -34.60 2.23 -16.96
C VAL A 74 -34.65 0.83 -17.58
N ILE A 75 -33.51 0.22 -17.87
CA ILE A 75 -33.44 -1.15 -18.41
C ILE A 75 -34.10 -2.13 -17.43
N PHE A 76 -33.73 -2.02 -16.14
CA PHE A 76 -34.25 -2.92 -15.10
C PHE A 76 -35.78 -2.80 -14.97
N LEU A 77 -36.31 -1.58 -14.97
CA LEU A 77 -37.74 -1.32 -14.95
C LEU A 77 -38.46 -1.82 -16.21
N PHE A 78 -37.83 -1.72 -17.37
CA PHE A 78 -38.33 -2.24 -18.62
C PHE A 78 -38.43 -3.77 -18.60
N CYS A 79 -37.38 -4.44 -18.14
CA CYS A 79 -37.31 -5.91 -18.06
C CYS A 79 -38.32 -6.49 -17.08
N LEU A 80 -38.50 -5.85 -15.91
CA LEU A 80 -39.34 -6.39 -14.84
C LEU A 80 -40.83 -6.06 -14.95
N ARG A 81 -41.24 -5.11 -15.84
CA ARG A 81 -42.63 -4.61 -15.94
C ARG A 81 -43.28 -4.34 -14.58
N SER A 82 -42.54 -3.82 -13.62
CA SER A 82 -42.79 -3.91 -12.20
C SER A 82 -43.82 -2.91 -11.68
N LYS A 83 -44.73 -3.40 -10.80
CA LYS A 83 -45.57 -2.57 -9.93
C LYS A 83 -44.73 -1.85 -8.85
N PHE A 84 -43.45 -2.24 -8.66
CA PHE A 84 -42.53 -1.75 -7.63
C PHE A 84 -41.57 -0.67 -8.14
N GLU A 85 -41.93 0.06 -9.18
CA GLU A 85 -41.09 1.11 -9.80
C GLU A 85 -40.46 2.05 -8.78
N ARG A 86 -41.22 2.54 -7.79
CA ARG A 86 -40.74 3.47 -6.78
C ARG A 86 -39.65 2.83 -5.90
N LEU A 87 -39.91 1.62 -5.44
CA LEU A 87 -38.99 0.89 -4.60
C LEU A 87 -37.64 0.62 -5.34
N ILE A 88 -37.72 0.26 -6.60
CA ILE A 88 -36.55 0.01 -7.45
C ILE A 88 -35.72 1.29 -7.60
N ILE A 89 -36.35 2.43 -7.87
CA ILE A 89 -35.66 3.71 -8.03
C ILE A 89 -35.03 4.17 -6.72
N ILE A 90 -35.73 4.00 -5.59
CA ILE A 90 -35.19 4.30 -4.26
C ILE A 90 -33.99 3.42 -3.97
N LEU A 91 -34.06 2.13 -4.31
CA LEU A 91 -32.93 1.20 -4.11
C LEU A 91 -31.71 1.59 -4.95
N PHE A 92 -31.89 1.94 -6.23
CA PHE A 92 -30.78 2.40 -7.07
C PHE A 92 -30.13 3.66 -6.53
N TYR A 93 -30.91 4.61 -6.05
CA TYR A 93 -30.37 5.82 -5.44
C TYR A 93 -29.64 5.54 -4.14
N PHE A 94 -30.18 4.66 -3.29
CA PHE A 94 -29.53 4.25 -2.05
C PHE A 94 -28.17 3.60 -2.31
N ILE A 95 -28.10 2.68 -3.28
CA ILE A 95 -26.82 2.03 -3.67
C ILE A 95 -25.81 3.08 -4.14
N TYR A 96 -26.23 4.03 -4.97
CA TYR A 96 -25.36 5.09 -5.46
C TYR A 96 -24.82 5.98 -4.33
N SER A 97 -25.69 6.44 -3.44
CA SER A 97 -25.27 7.26 -2.30
C SER A 97 -24.39 6.51 -1.31
N ALA A 98 -24.62 5.20 -1.14
CA ALA A 98 -23.77 4.36 -0.31
C ALA A 98 -22.35 4.21 -0.91
N ILE A 99 -22.23 4.07 -2.23
CA ILE A 99 -20.93 4.04 -2.91
C ILE A 99 -20.16 5.34 -2.65
N TRP A 100 -20.82 6.50 -2.82
CA TRP A 100 -20.20 7.79 -2.54
C TRP A 100 -19.80 7.96 -1.07
N PHE A 101 -20.66 7.51 -0.15
CA PHE A 101 -20.36 7.56 1.28
C PHE A 101 -19.10 6.74 1.63
N ILE A 102 -18.97 5.52 1.11
CA ILE A 102 -17.81 4.67 1.34
C ILE A 102 -16.57 5.31 0.71
N ASP A 103 -16.68 5.82 -0.51
CA ASP A 103 -15.54 6.40 -1.24
C ASP A 103 -14.99 7.67 -0.59
N ILE A 104 -15.85 8.57 -0.10
CA ILE A 104 -15.40 9.79 0.60
C ILE A 104 -14.62 9.43 1.87
N ASN A 105 -15.14 8.48 2.65
CA ASN A 105 -14.44 8.06 3.86
C ASN A 105 -13.12 7.37 3.51
N TYR A 106 -13.08 6.56 2.45
CA TYR A 106 -11.85 6.00 1.91
C TYR A 106 -10.87 7.12 1.47
N TYR A 107 -11.37 8.14 0.78
CA TYR A 107 -10.56 9.28 0.35
C TYR A 107 -9.96 10.05 1.54
N PHE A 108 -10.72 10.28 2.61
CA PHE A 108 -10.20 10.96 3.80
C PHE A 108 -9.10 10.16 4.52
N VAL A 109 -9.18 8.83 4.43
CA VAL A 109 -8.18 7.94 5.03
C VAL A 109 -6.95 7.79 4.12
N PHE A 110 -7.15 7.57 2.83
CA PHE A 110 -6.10 7.14 1.89
C PHE A 110 -5.64 8.22 0.92
N GLY A 111 -6.34 9.36 0.84
CA GLY A 111 -6.03 10.46 -0.09
C GLY A 111 -6.28 10.10 -1.57
N THR A 112 -6.95 8.99 -1.84
CA THR A 112 -7.31 8.53 -3.20
C THR A 112 -8.70 7.90 -3.18
N HIS A 113 -9.40 7.89 -4.32
CA HIS A 113 -10.64 7.16 -4.48
C HIS A 113 -10.43 5.64 -4.41
N ILE A 114 -11.48 4.89 -4.04
CA ILE A 114 -11.43 3.43 -3.93
C ILE A 114 -10.97 2.80 -5.25
N PRO A 115 -9.86 2.08 -5.28
CA PRO A 115 -9.44 1.36 -6.47
C PRO A 115 -10.30 0.10 -6.66
N PHE A 116 -10.51 -0.30 -7.91
CA PHE A 116 -11.38 -1.44 -8.25
C PHE A 116 -10.94 -2.76 -7.59
N HIS A 117 -9.63 -2.96 -7.39
CA HIS A 117 -9.10 -4.15 -6.73
C HIS A 117 -9.48 -4.26 -5.24
N THR A 118 -10.00 -3.20 -4.61
CA THR A 118 -10.54 -3.28 -3.25
C THR A 118 -11.73 -4.24 -3.17
N LEU A 119 -12.41 -4.53 -4.29
CA LEU A 119 -13.47 -5.53 -4.34
C LEU A 119 -12.96 -6.96 -4.07
N GLU A 120 -11.67 -7.22 -4.22
CA GLU A 120 -11.03 -8.51 -3.91
C GLU A 120 -11.07 -8.82 -2.40
N TYR A 121 -11.32 -7.81 -1.56
CA TYR A 121 -11.39 -7.96 -0.10
C TYR A 121 -12.82 -8.04 0.44
N LEU A 122 -13.83 -8.19 -0.42
CA LEU A 122 -15.23 -8.27 0.03
C LEU A 122 -15.52 -9.49 0.91
N ASP A 123 -14.77 -10.56 0.74
CA ASP A 123 -14.83 -11.77 1.57
C ASP A 123 -14.22 -11.57 2.98
N GLN A 124 -13.49 -10.46 3.18
CA GLN A 124 -12.80 -10.13 4.42
C GLN A 124 -13.46 -8.97 5.17
N LEU A 125 -14.73 -8.68 4.88
CA LEU A 125 -15.47 -7.54 5.47
C LEU A 125 -15.52 -7.57 7.00
N GLU A 126 -15.41 -8.73 7.63
CA GLU A 126 -15.39 -8.85 9.09
C GLU A 126 -14.23 -8.10 9.73
N ASN A 127 -13.09 -8.04 9.05
CA ASN A 127 -11.91 -7.32 9.51
C ASN A 127 -12.08 -5.78 9.46
N PHE A 128 -13.08 -5.30 8.72
CA PHE A 128 -13.38 -3.87 8.59
C PHE A 128 -14.46 -3.37 9.56
N THR A 129 -14.98 -4.20 10.48
CA THR A 129 -16.10 -3.84 11.35
C THR A 129 -15.79 -2.66 12.25
N SER A 130 -14.59 -2.56 12.82
CA SER A 130 -14.16 -1.42 13.64
C SER A 130 -14.10 -0.13 12.82
N ASN A 131 -13.58 -0.21 11.58
CA ASN A 131 -13.55 0.92 10.66
C ASN A 131 -14.97 1.38 10.27
N ILE A 132 -15.91 0.44 10.09
CA ILE A 132 -17.31 0.76 9.77
C ILE A 132 -17.95 1.56 10.92
N LEU A 133 -17.71 1.21 12.17
CA LEU A 133 -18.25 1.92 13.32
C LEU A 133 -17.70 3.35 13.43
N ASP A 134 -16.41 3.55 13.19
CA ASP A 134 -15.78 4.88 13.14
C ASP A 134 -16.36 5.74 11.99
N ILE A 135 -16.58 5.13 10.83
CA ILE A 135 -17.19 5.77 9.65
C ILE A 135 -18.64 6.19 9.94
N LEU A 136 -19.44 5.34 10.59
CA LEU A 136 -20.83 5.65 10.93
C LEU A 136 -20.95 6.83 11.92
N GLY A 137 -19.91 7.07 12.75
CA GLY A 137 -19.83 8.25 13.62
C GLY A 137 -19.47 9.56 12.90
N ASN A 138 -19.06 9.49 11.62
CA ASN A 138 -18.63 10.67 10.87
C ASN A 138 -19.84 11.47 10.34
N TYR A 139 -19.70 12.82 10.28
CA TYR A 139 -20.73 13.70 9.72
C TYR A 139 -21.09 13.36 8.27
N THR A 140 -20.18 12.78 7.50
CA THR A 140 -20.42 12.33 6.13
C THR A 140 -21.54 11.28 6.04
N PHE A 141 -21.70 10.44 7.07
CA PHE A 141 -22.82 9.49 7.16
C PHE A 141 -24.17 10.22 7.11
N VAL A 142 -24.33 11.28 7.90
CA VAL A 142 -25.56 12.05 7.94
C VAL A 142 -25.75 12.86 6.65
N VAL A 143 -24.71 13.57 6.19
CA VAL A 143 -24.80 14.53 5.08
C VAL A 143 -24.94 13.82 3.73
N ILE A 144 -24.25 12.70 3.50
CA ILE A 144 -24.19 12.03 2.19
C ILE A 144 -25.18 10.87 2.10
N LEU A 145 -25.33 10.09 3.18
CA LEU A 145 -26.17 8.91 3.14
C LEU A 145 -27.57 9.18 3.71
N ILE A 146 -27.71 9.77 4.89
CA ILE A 146 -29.01 9.93 5.55
C ILE A 146 -29.86 11.03 4.91
N ILE A 147 -29.37 12.26 4.90
CA ILE A 147 -30.18 13.42 4.45
C ILE A 147 -30.62 13.27 2.99
N PRO A 148 -29.73 12.97 2.02
CA PRO A 148 -30.12 12.85 0.62
C PRO A 148 -31.11 11.70 0.39
N ASN A 149 -30.95 10.55 1.05
CA ASN A 149 -31.88 9.43 0.91
C ASN A 149 -33.24 9.73 1.51
N VAL A 150 -33.31 10.40 2.67
CA VAL A 150 -34.58 10.83 3.28
C VAL A 150 -35.29 11.85 2.36
N LEU A 151 -34.57 12.84 1.85
CA LEU A 151 -35.11 13.83 0.91
C LEU A 151 -35.59 13.17 -0.38
N PHE A 152 -34.81 12.25 -0.96
CA PHE A 152 -35.18 11.52 -2.16
C PHE A 152 -36.42 10.64 -1.93
N PHE A 153 -36.50 9.94 -0.78
CA PHE A 153 -37.65 9.14 -0.39
C PHE A 153 -38.90 10.01 -0.27
N LEU A 154 -38.84 11.12 0.51
CA LEU A 154 -39.94 12.03 0.69
C LEU A 154 -40.39 12.63 -0.64
N PHE A 155 -39.45 13.11 -1.45
CA PHE A 155 -39.75 13.69 -2.75
C PHE A 155 -40.39 12.66 -3.69
N THR A 156 -39.87 11.44 -3.74
CA THR A 156 -40.41 10.34 -4.53
C THR A 156 -41.80 9.95 -4.07
N TRP A 157 -42.00 9.90 -2.75
CA TRP A 157 -43.30 9.58 -2.13
C TRP A 157 -44.37 10.62 -2.42
N PHE A 158 -44.06 11.91 -2.25
CA PHE A 158 -45.04 13.00 -2.40
C PHE A 158 -45.24 13.39 -3.87
N TYR A 159 -44.19 13.46 -4.65
CA TYR A 159 -44.24 13.95 -6.02
C TYR A 159 -44.78 12.91 -7.01
N LEU A 160 -44.49 11.63 -6.81
CA LEU A 160 -45.01 10.57 -7.70
C LEU A 160 -46.49 10.23 -7.44
N ARG A 161 -47.09 10.81 -6.42
CA ARG A 161 -48.56 10.76 -6.21
C ARG A 161 -49.33 11.65 -7.21
N LYS A 162 -48.72 12.72 -7.68
CA LYS A 162 -49.32 13.62 -8.67
C LYS A 162 -48.81 13.26 -10.07
N ASN A 163 -49.69 12.99 -11.03
CA ASN A 163 -49.35 12.77 -12.43
C ASN A 163 -48.77 14.05 -13.04
N ILE A 164 -47.47 14.31 -12.86
CA ILE A 164 -46.81 15.46 -13.48
C ILE A 164 -46.36 15.02 -14.87
N ARG A 165 -46.95 15.63 -15.90
CA ARG A 165 -46.49 15.49 -17.29
C ARG A 165 -45.18 16.30 -17.48
N ILE A 166 -44.06 15.68 -17.40
CA ILE A 166 -42.77 16.27 -17.81
C ILE A 166 -42.54 15.93 -19.30
N SER A 167 -42.24 16.96 -20.10
CA SER A 167 -42.04 16.86 -21.54
C SER A 167 -40.83 16.02 -21.90
N ASN A 168 -40.90 15.41 -23.07
CA ASN A 168 -39.97 14.44 -23.69
C ASN A 168 -38.48 14.75 -23.50
N ILE A 169 -37.79 14.03 -22.61
CA ILE A 169 -36.35 13.84 -22.67
C ILE A 169 -36.12 12.54 -23.44
N ASN A 170 -35.56 12.64 -24.65
CA ASN A 170 -35.28 11.49 -25.49
C ASN A 170 -34.21 10.59 -24.87
N LEU A 171 -34.42 9.27 -24.85
CA LEU A 171 -33.39 8.27 -24.53
C LEU A 171 -32.09 8.52 -25.33
N GLY A 172 -32.24 9.02 -26.57
CA GLY A 172 -31.12 9.42 -27.43
C GLY A 172 -30.28 10.57 -26.85
N ILE A 173 -30.86 11.51 -26.09
CA ILE A 173 -30.11 12.59 -25.46
C ILE A 173 -29.25 12.01 -24.29
N THR A 174 -29.81 11.10 -23.51
CA THR A 174 -29.06 10.41 -22.43
C THR A 174 -27.91 9.58 -23.00
N LEU A 175 -28.16 8.86 -24.10
CA LEU A 175 -27.12 8.08 -24.80
C LEU A 175 -26.05 8.96 -25.44
N PHE A 176 -26.46 10.10 -26.02
CA PHE A 176 -25.54 11.10 -26.57
C PHE A 176 -24.64 11.70 -25.48
N TYR A 177 -25.21 12.05 -24.32
CA TYR A 177 -24.42 12.53 -23.17
C TYR A 177 -23.45 11.48 -22.66
N LEU A 178 -23.87 10.21 -22.57
CA LEU A 178 -22.99 9.11 -22.16
C LEU A 178 -21.80 8.93 -23.12
N ILE A 179 -22.06 8.98 -24.43
CA ILE A 179 -21.02 8.86 -25.46
C ILE A 179 -20.11 10.09 -25.47
N PHE A 180 -20.69 11.30 -25.36
CA PHE A 180 -19.95 12.55 -25.38
C PHE A 180 -19.03 12.69 -24.15
N LEU A 181 -19.56 12.41 -22.95
CA LEU A 181 -18.79 12.47 -21.71
C LEU A 181 -17.77 11.33 -21.61
N GLY A 182 -18.10 10.14 -22.12
CA GLY A 182 -17.16 9.04 -22.25
C GLY A 182 -16.00 9.36 -23.20
N SER A 183 -16.26 10.15 -24.25
CA SER A 183 -15.22 10.63 -25.17
C SER A 183 -14.29 11.65 -24.51
N ILE A 184 -14.82 12.54 -23.67
CA ILE A 184 -14.03 13.51 -22.90
C ILE A 184 -13.14 12.81 -21.87
N SER A 185 -13.65 11.78 -21.18
CA SER A 185 -12.88 10.99 -20.23
C SER A 185 -11.73 10.22 -20.89
N GLY A 186 -11.89 9.82 -22.14
CA GLY A 186 -10.86 9.15 -22.93
C GLY A 186 -9.70 10.06 -23.38
N VAL A 187 -9.91 11.37 -23.41
CA VAL A 187 -8.91 12.36 -23.88
C VAL A 187 -7.92 12.78 -22.79
N TYR A 188 -8.27 12.63 -21.51
CA TYR A 188 -7.42 13.06 -20.38
C TYR A 188 -7.12 11.96 -19.33
N PRO A 189 -6.62 10.77 -19.72
CA PRO A 189 -6.40 9.69 -18.76
C PRO A 189 -5.21 9.90 -17.82
N ASN A 190 -4.33 10.88 -18.09
CA ASN A 190 -3.03 10.99 -17.44
C ASN A 190 -2.83 12.24 -16.57
N SER A 191 -3.81 13.12 -16.42
CA SER A 191 -3.61 14.30 -15.57
C SER A 191 -3.82 13.93 -14.10
N TYR A 192 -2.95 14.46 -13.23
CA TYR A 192 -3.08 14.42 -11.77
C TYR A 192 -4.48 14.83 -11.29
N VAL A 193 -5.09 15.76 -12.00
CA VAL A 193 -6.44 16.26 -11.79
C VAL A 193 -7.51 15.18 -12.03
N ALA A 194 -7.38 14.40 -13.10
CA ALA A 194 -8.31 13.31 -13.37
C ALA A 194 -8.21 12.17 -12.33
N LYS A 195 -7.03 11.95 -11.76
CA LYS A 195 -6.83 10.93 -10.71
C LYS A 195 -7.48 11.26 -9.37
N ASN A 196 -7.51 12.54 -9.02
CA ASN A 196 -7.88 12.96 -7.66
C ASN A 196 -9.31 13.51 -7.54
N MET A 197 -10.00 13.71 -8.66
CA MET A 197 -11.31 14.36 -8.70
C MET A 197 -12.37 13.57 -9.49
N ASN A 198 -12.06 12.35 -9.88
CA ASN A 198 -13.04 11.47 -10.49
C ASN A 198 -14.04 10.94 -9.45
N ASP A 199 -15.27 10.75 -9.86
CA ASP A 199 -16.22 10.03 -9.04
C ASP A 199 -15.77 8.57 -8.83
N PRO A 200 -16.20 7.90 -7.73
CA PRO A 200 -15.69 6.58 -7.34
C PRO A 200 -15.83 5.52 -8.42
N LEU A 201 -16.96 5.49 -9.12
CA LEU A 201 -17.21 4.51 -10.19
C LEU A 201 -16.37 4.78 -11.43
N THR A 202 -16.20 6.04 -11.80
CA THR A 202 -15.37 6.44 -12.94
C THR A 202 -13.90 6.30 -12.62
N SER A 203 -13.48 6.69 -11.44
CA SER A 203 -12.11 6.52 -10.96
C SER A 203 -11.73 5.04 -10.94
N SER A 204 -12.57 4.18 -10.38
CA SER A 204 -12.36 2.74 -10.35
C SER A 204 -12.38 2.13 -11.74
N ALA A 205 -13.33 2.51 -12.60
CA ALA A 205 -13.41 2.02 -13.99
C ALA A 205 -12.23 2.52 -14.83
N VAL A 206 -11.89 3.81 -14.75
CA VAL A 206 -10.74 4.38 -15.47
C VAL A 206 -9.44 3.76 -14.99
N ASN A 207 -9.26 3.58 -13.68
CA ASN A 207 -8.11 2.88 -13.14
C ASN A 207 -8.08 1.42 -13.61
N TYR A 208 -9.21 0.70 -13.60
CA TYR A 208 -9.31 -0.66 -14.11
C TYR A 208 -9.02 -0.74 -15.60
N PHE A 209 -9.64 0.11 -16.45
CA PHE A 209 -9.39 0.14 -17.89
C PHE A 209 -7.97 0.62 -18.23
N TYR A 210 -7.46 1.61 -17.53
CA TYR A 210 -6.08 2.04 -17.69
C TYR A 210 -5.14 0.91 -17.27
N TRP A 211 -5.46 0.25 -16.18
CA TRP A 211 -4.67 -0.84 -15.62
C TRP A 211 -4.78 -2.11 -16.48
N SER A 212 -5.98 -2.54 -16.86
CA SER A 212 -6.18 -3.67 -17.77
C SER A 212 -5.59 -3.43 -19.14
N ARG A 213 -5.66 -2.20 -19.68
CA ARG A 213 -4.94 -1.82 -20.89
C ARG A 213 -3.45 -1.77 -20.70
N LYS A 214 -2.96 -1.33 -19.54
CA LYS A 214 -1.54 -1.31 -19.25
C LYS A 214 -1.01 -2.71 -18.99
N VAL A 215 -1.82 -3.59 -18.42
CA VAL A 215 -1.50 -5.02 -18.24
C VAL A 215 -1.68 -5.80 -19.56
N THR A 216 -2.67 -5.48 -20.41
CA THR A 216 -2.92 -6.17 -21.69
C THR A 216 -2.23 -5.53 -22.89
N ASN A 217 -1.97 -4.21 -22.88
CA ASN A 217 -1.13 -3.48 -23.83
C ASN A 217 0.27 -3.23 -23.29
N ASP A 218 0.64 -3.79 -22.15
CA ASP A 218 2.05 -3.94 -21.93
C ASP A 218 2.57 -4.70 -23.13
N GLU A 219 3.15 -3.96 -24.05
CA GLU A 219 4.18 -4.45 -24.95
C GLU A 219 4.85 -5.59 -24.21
N LYS A 220 4.84 -6.80 -24.77
CA LYS A 220 5.59 -7.93 -24.18
C LYS A 220 6.82 -7.32 -23.59
N ILE A 221 6.88 -7.25 -22.24
CA ILE A 221 8.01 -6.62 -21.58
C ILE A 221 9.18 -7.43 -22.10
N ASN A 222 9.94 -6.84 -23.02
CA ASN A 222 11.04 -7.55 -23.64
C ASN A 222 11.98 -7.96 -22.50
N LYS A 223 12.49 -9.18 -22.60
CA LYS A 223 13.56 -9.65 -21.71
C LYS A 223 14.53 -8.48 -21.45
N PRO A 224 14.92 -8.22 -20.20
CA PRO A 224 15.85 -7.15 -19.89
C PRO A 224 17.00 -7.14 -20.90
N THR A 225 17.24 -6.01 -21.53
CA THR A 225 18.33 -5.89 -22.51
C THR A 225 19.67 -6.10 -21.80
N ASP A 226 20.73 -6.49 -22.52
CA ASP A 226 22.07 -6.63 -21.95
C ASP A 226 22.55 -5.35 -21.26
N ALA A 227 22.09 -4.17 -21.73
CA ALA A 227 22.38 -2.89 -21.07
C ALA A 227 21.68 -2.79 -19.71
N LEU A 228 20.42 -3.24 -19.60
CA LEU A 228 19.66 -3.29 -18.36
C LEU A 228 20.30 -4.30 -17.39
N GLN A 229 20.72 -5.46 -17.90
CA GLN A 229 21.41 -6.47 -17.13
C GLN A 229 22.72 -5.91 -16.53
N LYS A 230 23.52 -5.18 -17.31
CA LYS A 230 24.75 -4.52 -16.82
C LYS A 230 24.48 -3.50 -15.73
N VAL A 231 23.37 -2.75 -15.81
CA VAL A 231 22.96 -1.82 -14.76
C VAL A 231 22.66 -2.58 -13.48
N ILE A 232 21.90 -3.68 -13.56
CA ILE A 232 21.56 -4.51 -12.39
C ILE A 232 22.80 -5.15 -11.81
N ASP A 233 23.69 -5.71 -12.64
CA ASP A 233 24.95 -6.34 -12.22
C ASP A 233 25.88 -5.32 -11.55
N GLY A 234 25.97 -4.11 -12.09
CA GLY A 234 26.71 -3.01 -11.48
C GLY A 234 26.16 -2.59 -10.13
N LEU A 235 24.83 -2.62 -9.96
CA LEU A 235 24.17 -2.28 -8.70
C LEU A 235 24.36 -3.35 -7.62
N THR A 236 24.27 -4.62 -7.97
CA THR A 236 24.44 -5.72 -7.01
C THR A 236 25.91 -5.99 -6.69
N GLY A 237 26.83 -5.63 -7.59
CA GLY A 237 28.27 -5.84 -7.41
C GLY A 237 28.69 -7.32 -7.39
N GLU A 238 27.82 -8.23 -7.84
CA GLU A 238 28.03 -9.67 -7.76
C GLU A 238 28.12 -10.30 -9.15
N VAL A 239 28.80 -11.44 -9.24
CA VAL A 239 29.07 -12.10 -10.53
C VAL A 239 27.88 -12.95 -10.95
N PRO A 240 27.29 -12.76 -12.15
CA PRO A 240 26.27 -13.64 -12.68
C PRO A 240 26.74 -15.09 -12.76
N GLN A 241 25.89 -16.02 -12.40
CA GLN A 241 26.17 -17.46 -12.48
C GLN A 241 25.64 -18.03 -13.80
N GLU A 242 26.50 -18.12 -14.79
CA GLU A 242 26.22 -18.88 -16.03
C GLU A 242 27.17 -20.08 -16.15
N PRO A 243 26.74 -21.24 -16.61
CA PRO A 243 25.51 -21.62 -17.31
C PRO A 243 24.50 -22.41 -16.48
N LYS A 244 24.73 -22.63 -15.17
CA LYS A 244 23.92 -23.53 -14.34
C LYS A 244 22.45 -23.08 -14.20
N TYR A 245 22.19 -21.78 -14.35
CA TYR A 245 20.88 -21.17 -14.18
C TYR A 245 20.39 -20.46 -15.46
N THR A 246 20.55 -21.14 -16.60
CA THR A 246 20.03 -20.65 -17.90
C THR A 246 18.55 -20.27 -17.79
N GLY A 247 18.24 -19.03 -18.10
CA GLY A 247 16.87 -18.50 -18.02
C GLY A 247 16.52 -17.74 -16.75
N LEU A 248 17.42 -17.64 -15.75
CA LEU A 248 17.29 -16.82 -14.56
C LEU A 248 18.28 -15.63 -14.63
N PRO A 249 17.90 -14.49 -15.19
CA PRO A 249 18.85 -13.42 -15.50
C PRO A 249 19.45 -12.73 -14.27
N LEU A 250 18.81 -12.84 -13.12
CA LEU A 250 19.32 -12.29 -11.86
C LEU A 250 20.02 -13.31 -10.97
N ALA A 251 20.14 -14.57 -11.40
CA ALA A 251 20.82 -15.58 -10.58
C ALA A 251 22.31 -15.21 -10.40
N ARG A 252 22.72 -15.07 -9.14
CA ARG A 252 24.07 -14.66 -8.71
C ARG A 252 24.52 -15.47 -7.53
N HIS A 253 25.82 -15.58 -7.40
CA HIS A 253 26.43 -16.09 -6.19
C HIS A 253 26.70 -14.94 -5.23
N HIS A 254 26.07 -14.97 -4.07
CA HIS A 254 26.28 -14.05 -2.98
C HIS A 254 27.32 -14.64 -2.03
N SER A 255 28.50 -14.03 -1.98
CA SER A 255 29.57 -14.46 -1.07
C SER A 255 29.38 -13.87 0.32
N SER A 256 29.75 -14.60 1.36
CA SER A 256 29.72 -14.16 2.77
C SER A 256 31.08 -13.71 3.27
N ASP A 257 31.86 -13.04 2.42
CA ASP A 257 33.21 -12.64 2.73
C ASP A 257 33.36 -11.33 3.50
N SER A 258 32.25 -10.59 3.69
CA SER A 258 32.27 -9.31 4.41
C SER A 258 32.75 -9.46 5.85
N CYS A 259 32.35 -10.52 6.54
CA CYS A 259 32.74 -10.82 7.92
C CYS A 259 34.04 -11.61 8.06
N SER A 260 34.60 -12.13 6.96
CA SER A 260 35.82 -12.95 7.01
C SER A 260 37.09 -12.14 7.27
N ASN A 261 37.07 -10.84 6.97
CA ASN A 261 38.20 -9.93 7.15
C ASN A 261 38.05 -9.19 8.49
N GLY A 262 38.52 -9.78 9.59
CA GLY A 262 38.43 -9.25 10.95
C GLY A 262 39.05 -7.86 11.20
N ASN A 263 39.59 -7.19 10.19
CA ASN A 263 40.19 -5.84 10.24
C ASN A 263 39.50 -4.85 9.27
N SER A 264 38.22 -5.01 9.04
CA SER A 264 37.49 -4.04 8.20
C SER A 264 37.51 -2.64 8.83
N LYS A 265 37.83 -1.63 8.01
CA LYS A 265 37.74 -0.20 8.41
C LYS A 265 36.32 0.35 8.35
N ASP A 266 35.37 -0.42 7.78
CA ASP A 266 33.97 -0.02 7.74
C ASP A 266 33.34 -0.21 9.13
N PRO A 267 32.85 0.87 9.77
CA PRO A 267 32.24 0.78 11.10
C PRO A 267 31.06 -0.18 11.17
N LEU A 268 30.25 -0.27 10.11
CA LEU A 268 29.10 -1.16 10.03
C LEU A 268 29.53 -2.64 10.03
N VAL A 269 30.54 -2.98 9.22
CA VAL A 269 31.14 -4.33 9.21
C VAL A 269 31.72 -4.68 10.59
N SER A 270 32.51 -3.75 11.17
CA SER A 270 33.11 -3.96 12.48
C SER A 270 32.06 -4.17 13.58
N ALA A 271 30.91 -3.48 13.50
CA ALA A 271 29.85 -3.59 14.48
C ALA A 271 29.03 -4.88 14.35
N LEU A 272 28.71 -5.31 13.13
CA LEU A 272 27.85 -6.48 12.88
C LEU A 272 28.60 -7.82 12.81
N CYS A 273 29.88 -7.81 12.44
CA CYS A 273 30.69 -9.01 12.27
C CYS A 273 31.48 -9.42 13.52
N SER A 274 31.20 -8.87 14.69
CA SER A 274 32.05 -9.03 15.88
C SER A 274 31.98 -10.41 16.53
N ASP A 275 30.93 -11.19 16.31
CA ASP A 275 30.77 -12.58 16.77
C ASP A 275 29.70 -13.31 15.94
N HIS A 276 29.73 -14.64 15.93
CA HIS A 276 28.77 -15.48 15.24
C HIS A 276 27.44 -15.53 15.99
N ASN A 277 26.62 -14.48 15.82
CA ASN A 277 25.23 -14.56 16.26
C ASN A 277 24.54 -15.68 15.49
N LYS A 278 23.74 -16.46 16.22
CA LYS A 278 23.07 -17.62 15.61
C LYS A 278 21.59 -17.35 15.35
N ASN A 279 20.93 -16.57 16.21
CA ASN A 279 19.50 -16.29 16.05
C ASN A 279 19.29 -14.94 15.40
N VAL A 280 18.18 -14.82 14.66
CA VAL A 280 17.76 -13.56 14.04
C VAL A 280 16.29 -13.30 14.35
N LEU A 281 15.98 -12.10 14.83
CA LEU A 281 14.62 -11.60 14.94
C LEU A 281 14.44 -10.41 14.00
N ILE A 282 13.29 -10.34 13.31
CA ILE A 282 12.83 -9.14 12.61
C ILE A 282 11.54 -8.68 13.26
N ILE A 283 11.49 -7.43 13.68
CA ILE A 283 10.28 -6.77 14.16
C ILE A 283 9.83 -5.82 13.06
N LEU A 284 8.70 -6.13 12.42
CA LEU A 284 8.02 -5.26 11.48
C LEU A 284 6.96 -4.47 12.23
N LEU A 285 7.23 -3.19 12.45
CA LEU A 285 6.28 -2.28 13.05
C LEU A 285 5.31 -1.80 11.97
N GLU A 286 4.02 -2.10 12.14
CA GLU A 286 2.97 -1.70 11.20
C GLU A 286 2.99 -0.20 10.96
N SER A 287 3.07 0.23 9.69
CA SER A 287 2.94 1.64 9.26
C SER A 287 3.75 2.65 10.09
N PHE A 288 4.98 2.28 10.51
CA PHE A 288 5.78 3.05 11.46
C PHE A 288 6.74 4.01 10.74
N ARG A 289 6.32 5.25 10.62
CA ARG A 289 7.01 6.28 9.85
C ARG A 289 8.17 6.93 10.63
N ALA A 290 9.31 7.13 9.97
CA ALA A 290 10.51 7.67 10.59
C ALA A 290 10.34 9.11 11.12
N SER A 291 9.51 9.94 10.48
CA SER A 291 9.33 11.35 10.86
C SER A 291 8.72 11.56 12.25
N GLU A 292 8.04 10.57 12.82
CA GLU A 292 7.49 10.62 14.18
C GLU A 292 8.43 10.08 15.25
N ILE A 293 9.58 9.53 14.85
CA ILE A 293 10.52 8.89 15.77
C ILE A 293 11.55 9.91 16.28
N ASP A 294 11.72 10.00 17.60
CA ASP A 294 12.64 10.94 18.25
C ASP A 294 14.09 10.78 17.75
N SER A 295 14.52 9.56 17.44
CA SER A 295 15.85 9.27 16.87
C SER A 295 16.07 9.85 15.46
N TYR A 296 14.99 10.13 14.73
CA TYR A 296 15.03 10.76 13.41
C TYR A 296 14.74 12.26 13.43
N GLY A 297 14.70 12.85 14.63
CA GLY A 297 14.56 14.30 14.82
C GLY A 297 13.13 14.76 15.07
N SER A 298 12.20 13.87 15.39
CA SER A 298 10.89 14.26 15.88
C SER A 298 11.02 14.95 17.22
N GLU A 299 10.36 16.10 17.39
CA GLU A 299 10.29 16.85 18.65
C GLU A 299 9.02 16.50 19.46
N MET A 300 8.24 15.54 18.99
CA MET A 300 6.96 15.19 19.60
C MET A 300 7.10 14.34 20.88
N GLY A 301 8.27 13.74 21.13
CA GLY A 301 8.54 12.90 22.29
C GLY A 301 7.67 11.64 22.33
N LEU A 302 7.34 11.07 21.17
CA LEU A 302 6.49 9.89 21.08
C LEU A 302 7.24 8.58 21.29
N THR A 303 8.56 8.57 21.00
CA THR A 303 9.38 7.35 21.02
C THR A 303 10.63 7.45 21.87
N PRO A 304 10.50 7.82 23.16
CA PRO A 304 11.65 7.99 24.04
C PRO A 304 12.39 6.67 24.33
N HIS A 305 11.72 5.53 24.22
CA HIS A 305 12.33 4.22 24.45
C HIS A 305 13.14 3.75 23.24
N PHE A 306 12.64 3.96 22.03
CA PHE A 306 13.39 3.70 20.80
C PHE A 306 14.72 4.46 20.80
N LYS A 307 14.69 5.73 21.23
CA LYS A 307 15.89 6.56 21.37
C LYS A 307 16.89 6.04 22.42
N LYS A 308 16.43 5.37 23.48
CA LYS A 308 17.32 4.71 24.44
C LYS A 308 17.98 3.47 23.85
N TRP A 309 17.22 2.65 23.11
CA TRP A 309 17.75 1.46 22.46
C TRP A 309 18.74 1.79 21.34
N GLU A 310 18.58 2.92 20.64
CA GLU A 310 19.56 3.43 19.68
C GLU A 310 20.97 3.53 20.28
N GLN A 311 21.08 3.91 21.56
CA GLN A 311 22.37 4.04 22.24
C GLN A 311 23.12 2.71 22.41
N GLN A 312 22.46 1.59 22.16
CA GLN A 312 22.99 0.24 22.26
C GLN A 312 22.97 -0.51 20.94
N GLY A 313 22.72 0.19 19.81
CA GLY A 313 22.51 -0.40 18.52
C GLY A 313 23.06 0.42 17.35
N ILE A 314 22.72 -0.02 16.17
CA ILE A 314 23.08 0.61 14.89
C ILE A 314 21.81 1.20 14.31
N LEU A 315 21.71 2.53 14.23
CA LEU A 315 20.60 3.23 13.59
C LEU A 315 20.97 3.61 12.16
N PHE A 316 20.09 3.30 11.21
CA PHE A 316 20.21 3.71 9.83
C PHE A 316 19.43 5.00 9.57
N GLU A 317 20.15 6.10 9.27
CA GLU A 317 19.53 7.41 9.06
C GLU A 317 18.70 7.49 7.77
N ASN A 318 19.03 6.67 6.76
CA ASN A 318 18.41 6.69 5.44
C ASN A 318 18.00 5.27 5.02
N PHE A 319 16.92 4.78 5.63
CA PHE A 319 16.33 3.49 5.30
C PHE A 319 14.88 3.68 4.79
N TYR A 320 14.55 3.01 3.69
CA TYR A 320 13.31 3.27 2.97
C TYR A 320 12.50 2.01 2.69
N ALA A 321 11.18 2.12 2.79
CA ALA A 321 10.25 1.10 2.33
C ALA A 321 10.27 1.02 0.79
N ASN A 322 10.26 -0.20 0.27
CA ASN A 322 10.19 -0.42 -1.18
C ASN A 322 8.77 -0.29 -1.75
N GLY A 323 7.76 -0.36 -0.91
CA GLY A 323 6.36 -0.27 -1.26
C GLY A 323 5.53 0.50 -0.23
N PHE A 324 4.20 0.36 -0.31
CA PHE A 324 3.26 1.15 0.50
C PHE A 324 2.17 0.29 1.17
N GLN A 325 2.30 -1.02 1.14
CA GLN A 325 1.42 -1.99 1.80
C GLN A 325 2.26 -3.03 2.53
N THR A 326 1.71 -3.63 3.57
CA THR A 326 2.36 -4.65 4.39
C THR A 326 2.98 -5.77 3.54
N ARG A 327 2.22 -6.36 2.64
CA ARG A 327 2.69 -7.40 1.69
C ARG A 327 3.84 -6.94 0.77
N HIS A 328 3.94 -5.63 0.49
CA HIS A 328 5.08 -5.07 -0.25
C HIS A 328 6.34 -5.05 0.61
N GLY A 329 6.19 -4.64 1.87
CA GLY A 329 7.30 -4.66 2.83
C GLY A 329 7.78 -6.08 3.13
N GLU A 330 6.85 -7.03 3.27
CA GLU A 330 7.17 -8.43 3.53
C GLU A 330 7.94 -9.08 2.37
N ILE A 331 7.47 -8.94 1.11
CA ILE A 331 8.18 -9.50 -0.04
C ILE A 331 9.56 -8.86 -0.23
N ALA A 332 9.69 -7.56 0.02
CA ALA A 332 10.96 -6.85 -0.03
C ALA A 332 11.91 -7.34 1.07
N THR A 333 11.43 -7.46 2.30
CA THR A 333 12.21 -7.86 3.47
C THR A 333 12.64 -9.33 3.41
N TYR A 334 11.72 -10.23 3.05
CA TYR A 334 12.01 -11.67 3.11
C TYR A 334 12.60 -12.23 1.82
N CYS A 335 12.20 -11.69 0.67
CA CYS A 335 12.58 -12.23 -0.64
C CYS A 335 13.52 -11.32 -1.43
N SER A 336 13.85 -10.12 -0.89
CA SER A 336 14.72 -9.14 -1.58
C SER A 336 14.28 -8.84 -3.02
N ILE A 337 12.95 -8.73 -3.21
CA ILE A 337 12.30 -8.47 -4.50
C ILE A 337 11.55 -7.15 -4.38
N MET A 338 11.68 -6.30 -5.41
CA MET A 338 10.87 -5.09 -5.51
C MET A 338 9.39 -5.45 -5.63
N PRO A 339 8.50 -4.77 -4.90
CA PRO A 339 7.07 -4.91 -5.12
C PRO A 339 6.71 -4.52 -6.55
N ASN A 340 5.80 -5.28 -7.17
CA ASN A 340 5.35 -4.97 -8.51
C ASN A 340 4.46 -3.73 -8.54
N TYR A 341 4.49 -3.04 -9.67
CA TYR A 341 3.65 -1.88 -9.91
C TYR A 341 2.17 -2.29 -10.01
N GLY A 342 1.40 -1.99 -8.97
CA GLY A 342 -0.06 -2.16 -8.95
C GLY A 342 -0.59 -3.54 -8.57
N ASP A 343 0.28 -4.58 -8.46
CA ASP A 343 -0.13 -5.94 -8.12
C ASP A 343 0.41 -6.40 -6.78
N SER A 344 -0.39 -7.17 -6.06
CA SER A 344 0.10 -7.95 -4.93
C SER A 344 0.85 -9.18 -5.44
N VAL A 345 2.13 -9.28 -5.09
CA VAL A 345 2.90 -10.50 -5.37
C VAL A 345 2.25 -11.71 -4.68
N PHE A 346 1.75 -11.53 -3.46
CA PHE A 346 1.11 -12.59 -2.68
C PHE A 346 -0.20 -13.09 -3.28
N SER A 347 -0.96 -12.24 -3.94
CA SER A 347 -2.26 -12.63 -4.54
C SER A 347 -2.13 -13.05 -6.00
N HIS A 348 -1.41 -12.28 -6.82
CA HIS A 348 -1.38 -12.49 -8.27
C HIS A 348 -0.29 -13.46 -8.74
N TYR A 349 0.80 -13.59 -7.98
CA TYR A 349 1.95 -14.41 -8.35
C TYR A 349 2.21 -15.57 -7.37
N GLN A 350 1.17 -16.00 -6.67
CA GLN A 350 1.27 -17.12 -5.71
C GLN A 350 1.74 -18.45 -6.34
N HIS A 351 1.69 -18.59 -7.65
CA HIS A 351 2.17 -19.77 -8.38
C HIS A 351 3.64 -19.68 -8.76
N ASN A 352 4.25 -18.49 -8.61
CA ASN A 352 5.68 -18.33 -8.87
C ASN A 352 6.52 -19.01 -7.80
N HIS A 353 7.75 -19.34 -8.19
CA HIS A 353 8.76 -19.88 -7.27
C HIS A 353 9.63 -18.76 -6.74
N PHE A 354 9.78 -18.73 -5.42
CA PHE A 354 10.61 -17.77 -4.71
C PHE A 354 11.60 -18.52 -3.83
N LEU A 355 12.85 -18.07 -3.82
CA LEU A 355 13.84 -18.50 -2.83
C LEU A 355 14.12 -17.35 -1.89
N CYS A 356 13.44 -17.33 -0.76
CA CYS A 356 13.46 -16.24 0.19
C CYS A 356 14.33 -16.55 1.41
N LEU A 357 14.61 -15.55 2.23
CA LEU A 357 15.42 -15.68 3.45
C LEU A 357 14.95 -16.80 4.39
N PRO A 358 13.65 -16.95 4.70
CA PRO A 358 13.21 -18.03 5.58
C PRO A 358 13.55 -19.43 5.03
N GLU A 359 13.40 -19.64 3.71
CA GLU A 359 13.71 -20.93 3.08
C GLU A 359 15.21 -21.23 3.12
N LEU A 360 16.06 -20.23 2.82
CA LEU A 360 17.52 -20.40 2.88
C LEU A 360 18.00 -20.70 4.30
N LEU A 361 17.43 -20.01 5.30
CA LEU A 361 17.75 -20.25 6.71
C LEU A 361 17.25 -21.63 7.18
N LYS A 362 16.05 -22.03 6.75
CA LYS A 362 15.53 -23.38 7.00
C LYS A 362 16.45 -24.46 6.42
N GLN A 363 16.91 -24.30 5.18
CA GLN A 363 17.90 -25.19 4.56
C GLN A 363 19.24 -25.19 5.32
N SER A 364 19.56 -24.12 6.02
CA SER A 364 20.74 -23.99 6.89
C SER A 364 20.51 -24.49 8.32
N GLY A 365 19.35 -25.13 8.60
CA GLY A 365 19.05 -25.77 9.88
C GLY A 365 18.36 -24.88 10.91
N TYR A 366 17.87 -23.69 10.52
CA TYR A 366 17.11 -22.81 11.39
C TYR A 366 15.65 -23.27 11.55
N SER A 367 15.09 -23.09 12.76
CA SER A 367 13.65 -23.03 12.94
C SER A 367 13.16 -21.66 12.45
N THR A 368 12.13 -21.65 11.59
CA THR A 368 11.61 -20.40 10.98
C THR A 368 10.16 -20.17 11.38
N SER A 369 9.86 -18.98 11.90
CA SER A 369 8.50 -18.64 12.37
C SER A 369 8.12 -17.20 12.05
N TRP A 370 6.81 -17.00 11.84
CA TRP A 370 6.19 -15.70 11.67
C TRP A 370 5.03 -15.55 12.66
N VAL A 371 4.91 -14.40 13.31
CA VAL A 371 3.96 -14.15 14.39
C VAL A 371 3.23 -12.83 14.15
N HIS A 372 1.90 -12.86 14.24
CA HIS A 372 1.05 -11.70 14.05
C HIS A 372 -0.16 -11.77 14.98
N ASN A 373 -0.65 -10.65 15.45
CA ASN A 373 -1.80 -10.56 16.34
C ASN A 373 -3.14 -10.33 15.62
N ALA A 374 -3.15 -10.41 14.28
CA ALA A 374 -4.35 -10.37 13.45
C ALA A 374 -4.47 -11.64 12.60
N ASP A 375 -5.45 -11.67 11.71
CA ASP A 375 -5.77 -12.84 10.86
C ASP A 375 -4.80 -12.94 9.68
N ALA A 376 -3.99 -14.01 9.65
CA ALA A 376 -3.04 -14.26 8.57
C ALA A 376 -3.70 -14.64 7.22
N ALA A 377 -4.99 -14.89 7.18
CA ALA A 377 -5.71 -15.07 5.93
C ALA A 377 -5.80 -13.74 5.14
N PHE A 378 -5.73 -12.60 5.85
CA PHE A 378 -5.66 -11.29 5.21
C PHE A 378 -4.42 -11.18 4.31
N ASP A 379 -4.55 -10.52 3.16
CA ASP A 379 -3.48 -10.34 2.18
C ASP A 379 -2.82 -11.64 1.69
N ASN A 380 -3.50 -12.79 1.84
CA ASN A 380 -3.02 -14.10 1.40
C ASN A 380 -1.73 -14.58 2.11
N GLN A 381 -1.42 -14.03 3.30
CA GLN A 381 -0.22 -14.36 4.06
C GLN A 381 -0.19 -15.83 4.47
N LEU A 382 -1.32 -16.39 4.92
CA LEU A 382 -1.44 -17.79 5.33
C LEU A 382 -1.03 -18.80 4.24
N ILE A 383 -1.19 -18.43 2.96
CA ILE A 383 -0.78 -19.25 1.81
C ILE A 383 0.67 -18.97 1.42
N MET A 384 1.08 -17.71 1.42
CA MET A 384 2.39 -17.31 0.90
C MET A 384 3.54 -17.53 1.88
N LEU A 385 3.34 -17.26 3.17
CA LEU A 385 4.41 -17.38 4.17
C LEU A 385 5.00 -18.80 4.25
N PRO A 386 4.20 -19.89 4.28
CA PRO A 386 4.78 -21.24 4.21
C PRO A 386 5.54 -21.51 2.91
N LYS A 387 5.08 -20.95 1.76
CA LYS A 387 5.76 -21.13 0.47
C LYS A 387 7.13 -20.48 0.41
N ILE A 388 7.31 -19.37 1.13
CA ILE A 388 8.60 -18.66 1.18
C ILE A 388 9.50 -19.17 2.31
N GLY A 389 9.08 -20.22 3.04
CA GLY A 389 9.94 -20.99 3.94
C GLY A 389 9.66 -20.83 5.43
N PHE A 390 8.60 -20.13 5.86
CA PHE A 390 8.21 -20.14 7.27
C PHE A 390 7.55 -21.48 7.63
N GLN A 391 8.08 -22.14 8.68
CA GLN A 391 7.61 -23.45 9.15
C GLN A 391 6.45 -23.32 10.14
N LYS A 392 6.40 -22.23 10.89
CA LYS A 392 5.39 -21.97 11.91
C LYS A 392 4.79 -20.58 11.66
N ILE A 393 3.48 -20.55 11.54
CA ILE A 393 2.69 -19.33 11.47
C ILE A 393 1.87 -19.26 12.76
N ILE A 394 2.00 -18.19 13.51
CA ILE A 394 1.24 -17.93 14.72
C ILE A 394 0.42 -16.68 14.46
N ASP A 395 -0.89 -16.81 14.45
CA ASP A 395 -1.79 -15.69 14.18
C ASP A 395 -2.86 -15.55 15.28
N ARG A 396 -3.87 -14.70 15.05
CA ARG A 396 -4.92 -14.44 16.04
C ARG A 396 -5.58 -15.68 16.62
N PHE A 397 -5.62 -16.80 15.87
CA PHE A 397 -6.27 -18.03 16.31
C PHE A 397 -5.44 -18.85 17.31
N ASP A 398 -4.17 -18.51 17.49
CA ASP A 398 -3.28 -19.12 18.47
C ASP A 398 -3.26 -18.39 19.82
N PHE A 399 -3.97 -17.25 19.94
CA PHE A 399 -4.03 -16.49 21.18
C PHE A 399 -5.14 -17.01 22.10
N ASP A 400 -4.98 -16.75 23.41
CA ASP A 400 -5.91 -17.21 24.43
C ASP A 400 -7.26 -16.47 24.32
N LEU A 401 -8.35 -17.19 24.60
CA LEU A 401 -9.68 -16.59 24.68
C LEU A 401 -9.70 -15.48 25.76
N GLY A 402 -10.24 -14.32 25.40
CA GLY A 402 -10.31 -13.16 26.29
C GLY A 402 -9.10 -12.22 26.20
N THR A 403 -8.16 -12.49 25.29
CA THR A 403 -7.11 -11.49 24.96
C THR A 403 -7.71 -10.17 24.49
N GLU A 404 -7.14 -9.06 24.94
CA GLU A 404 -7.62 -7.71 24.61
C GLU A 404 -7.55 -7.45 23.10
N VAL A 405 -8.69 -7.10 22.50
CA VAL A 405 -8.81 -6.76 21.07
C VAL A 405 -8.66 -5.25 20.92
N LEU A 406 -7.79 -4.82 20.02
CA LEU A 406 -7.56 -3.43 19.65
C LEU A 406 -7.60 -3.30 18.12
N GLY A 407 -8.61 -2.62 17.60
CA GLY A 407 -8.76 -2.44 16.16
C GLY A 407 -8.93 -3.77 15.39
N TRP A 408 -8.03 -4.09 14.50
CA TRP A 408 -8.10 -5.27 13.62
C TRP A 408 -7.59 -6.56 14.23
N GLY A 409 -6.99 -6.51 15.40
CA GLY A 409 -6.38 -7.68 16.02
C GLY A 409 -6.35 -7.59 17.54
N TYR A 410 -5.50 -8.41 18.13
CA TYR A 410 -5.17 -8.29 19.54
C TYR A 410 -4.15 -7.16 19.77
N SER A 411 -3.96 -6.75 21.04
CA SER A 411 -2.99 -5.72 21.37
C SER A 411 -1.55 -6.13 21.01
N ASP A 412 -0.69 -5.18 20.64
CA ASP A 412 0.72 -5.47 20.39
C ASP A 412 1.46 -5.90 21.68
N GLU A 413 0.95 -5.55 22.87
CA GLU A 413 1.41 -6.11 24.13
C GLU A 413 1.18 -7.62 24.18
N ALA A 414 0.00 -8.09 23.77
CA ALA A 414 -0.33 -9.52 23.69
C ALA A 414 0.54 -10.23 22.64
N LEU A 415 0.79 -9.59 21.48
CA LEU A 415 1.70 -10.10 20.46
C LEU A 415 3.09 -10.40 21.04
N PHE A 416 3.70 -9.41 21.66
CA PHE A 416 5.05 -9.55 22.19
C PHE A 416 5.13 -10.55 23.35
N ASN A 417 4.12 -10.62 24.21
CA ASN A 417 4.04 -11.62 25.28
C ASN A 417 3.93 -13.05 24.72
N LYS A 418 3.10 -13.26 23.69
CA LYS A 418 2.97 -14.54 22.98
C LYS A 418 4.28 -14.92 22.33
N TRP A 419 4.91 -13.97 21.62
CA TRP A 419 6.15 -14.20 20.91
C TRP A 419 7.31 -14.58 21.82
N ILE A 420 7.51 -13.89 22.95
CA ILE A 420 8.58 -14.22 23.89
C ILE A 420 8.37 -15.59 24.54
N SER A 421 7.10 -15.93 24.86
CA SER A 421 6.75 -17.27 25.37
C SER A 421 7.09 -18.34 24.35
N PHE A 422 6.75 -18.12 23.09
CA PHE A 422 7.08 -19.01 21.98
C PHE A 422 8.59 -19.18 21.80
N LEU A 423 9.34 -18.07 21.74
CA LEU A 423 10.79 -18.09 21.55
C LEU A 423 11.54 -18.79 22.69
N ASN A 424 11.04 -18.73 23.90
CA ASN A 424 11.62 -19.47 25.05
C ASN A 424 11.53 -20.99 24.90
N GLY A 425 10.62 -21.50 24.06
CA GLY A 425 10.48 -22.91 23.73
C GLY A 425 11.20 -23.34 22.45
N GLU A 426 11.72 -22.38 21.66
CA GLU A 426 12.32 -22.68 20.36
C GLU A 426 13.75 -23.21 20.47
N LYS A 427 14.09 -24.08 19.51
CA LYS A 427 15.44 -24.62 19.36
C LYS A 427 16.31 -23.65 18.59
N GLU A 428 17.47 -23.28 19.14
CA GLU A 428 18.48 -22.51 18.41
C GLU A 428 19.24 -23.36 17.38
N PRO A 429 19.61 -22.82 16.21
CA PRO A 429 19.34 -21.45 15.80
C PRO A 429 17.90 -21.27 15.28
N PHE A 430 17.34 -20.09 15.51
CA PHE A 430 16.03 -19.72 14.99
C PHE A 430 16.05 -18.39 14.24
N PHE A 431 15.16 -18.29 13.28
CA PHE A 431 14.76 -17.07 12.58
C PHE A 431 13.28 -16.84 12.84
N SER A 432 12.96 -15.72 13.46
CA SER A 432 11.58 -15.42 13.79
C SER A 432 11.24 -13.96 13.47
N THR A 433 10.03 -13.74 12.98
CA THR A 433 9.56 -12.39 12.68
C THR A 433 8.24 -12.12 13.38
N ALA A 434 8.05 -10.87 13.83
CA ALA A 434 6.78 -10.40 14.35
C ALA A 434 6.32 -9.18 13.57
N LEU A 435 5.02 -9.15 13.20
CA LEU A 435 4.35 -8.02 12.58
C LEU A 435 3.33 -7.46 13.59
N THR A 436 3.44 -6.17 13.95
CA THR A 436 2.47 -5.49 14.81
C THR A 436 1.23 -5.06 14.05
N ILE A 437 0.17 -4.58 14.72
CA ILE A 437 -1.07 -4.15 14.07
C ILE A 437 -1.57 -2.78 14.56
N THR A 438 -1.16 -2.30 15.73
CA THR A 438 -1.79 -1.13 16.38
C THR A 438 -1.71 0.15 15.54
N ASN A 439 -0.65 0.33 14.74
CA ASN A 439 -0.53 1.49 13.84
C ASN A 439 -1.32 1.34 12.54
N HIS A 440 -2.15 0.32 12.39
CA HIS A 440 -3.19 0.24 11.37
C HIS A 440 -4.42 1.04 11.80
N HIS A 441 -5.13 1.69 10.84
CA HIS A 441 -6.42 2.31 11.15
C HIS A 441 -7.38 1.28 11.78
N PRO A 442 -8.13 1.62 12.85
CA PRO A 442 -8.46 2.93 13.41
C PRO A 442 -7.51 3.49 14.47
N PHE A 443 -6.32 2.90 14.67
CA PHE A 443 -5.28 3.35 15.61
C PHE A 443 -5.74 3.27 17.09
N ASP A 444 -6.47 2.22 17.44
CA ASP A 444 -6.97 2.06 18.80
C ASP A 444 -5.86 1.66 19.75
N VAL A 445 -5.84 2.31 20.91
CA VAL A 445 -4.91 2.06 21.99
C VAL A 445 -5.64 1.97 23.32
N PRO A 446 -5.09 1.26 24.32
CA PRO A 446 -5.64 1.27 25.68
C PRO A 446 -5.79 2.70 26.22
N GLU A 447 -6.82 2.93 27.04
CA GLU A 447 -7.20 4.27 27.53
C GLU A 447 -6.01 5.01 28.17
N LYS A 448 -5.14 4.32 28.91
CA LYS A 448 -3.94 4.89 29.54
C LYS A 448 -2.93 5.52 28.55
N PHE A 449 -3.03 5.22 27.26
CA PHE A 449 -2.17 5.78 26.21
C PHE A 449 -2.86 6.89 25.39
N GLN A 450 -4.13 7.16 25.64
CA GLN A 450 -4.86 8.25 25.00
C GLN A 450 -4.42 9.58 25.62
N ARG A 451 -3.70 10.38 24.83
CA ARG A 451 -3.05 11.62 25.31
C ARG A 451 -3.74 12.89 24.84
N PHE A 452 -4.51 12.81 23.74
CA PHE A 452 -5.12 13.97 23.10
C PHE A 452 -6.62 14.05 23.39
N GLU A 453 -7.10 15.21 23.88
CA GLU A 453 -8.54 15.46 24.08
C GLU A 453 -9.30 15.40 22.76
N ASN A 454 -8.73 15.99 21.70
CA ASN A 454 -9.30 15.91 20.36
C ASN A 454 -8.71 14.68 19.63
N ARG A 455 -9.52 13.64 19.49
CA ARG A 455 -9.13 12.37 18.88
C ARG A 455 -9.33 12.36 17.37
N THR A 456 -8.66 13.28 16.68
CA THR A 456 -8.55 13.21 15.21
C THR A 456 -7.82 11.92 14.80
N VAL A 457 -8.01 11.47 13.56
CA VAL A 457 -7.30 10.31 13.00
C VAL A 457 -5.76 10.44 13.18
N GLN A 458 -5.23 11.66 12.98
CA GLN A 458 -3.82 11.95 13.16
C GLN A 458 -3.37 11.81 14.62
N ASN A 459 -4.16 12.31 15.58
CA ASN A 459 -3.82 12.22 17.00
C ASN A 459 -3.91 10.77 17.49
N LYS A 460 -4.88 9.99 17.05
CA LYS A 460 -4.96 8.53 17.31
C LYS A 460 -3.70 7.81 16.79
N TYR A 461 -3.23 8.16 15.58
CA TYR A 461 -1.98 7.60 15.05
C TYR A 461 -0.78 7.93 15.93
N TYR A 462 -0.65 9.17 16.43
CA TYR A 462 0.43 9.53 17.34
C TYR A 462 0.35 8.79 18.70
N GLU A 463 -0.87 8.55 19.20
CA GLU A 463 -1.09 7.71 20.37
C GLU A 463 -0.63 6.27 20.13
N ALA A 464 -0.94 5.72 18.96
CA ALA A 464 -0.51 4.39 18.54
C ALA A 464 1.02 4.28 18.44
N VAL A 465 1.70 5.27 17.86
CA VAL A 465 3.18 5.33 17.82
C VAL A 465 3.76 5.28 19.22
N GLY A 466 3.23 6.09 20.16
CA GLY A 466 3.72 6.10 21.54
C GLY A 466 3.41 4.81 22.31
N TYR A 467 2.27 4.17 22.03
CA TYR A 467 1.93 2.87 22.59
C TYR A 467 2.91 1.78 22.11
N VAL A 468 3.14 1.72 20.79
CA VAL A 468 4.07 0.74 20.21
C VAL A 468 5.48 0.90 20.72
N ASP A 469 5.98 2.14 20.89
CA ASP A 469 7.28 2.40 21.54
C ASP A 469 7.36 1.81 22.94
N SER A 470 6.28 1.96 23.73
CA SER A 470 6.22 1.44 25.09
C SER A 470 6.23 -0.08 25.16
N VAL A 471 5.39 -0.75 24.35
CA VAL A 471 5.29 -2.21 24.37
C VAL A 471 6.49 -2.89 23.73
N LEU A 472 7.09 -2.27 22.72
CA LEU A 472 8.37 -2.70 22.14
C LEU A 472 9.49 -2.65 23.21
N ASN A 473 9.55 -1.58 23.99
CA ASN A 473 10.51 -1.50 25.10
C ASN A 473 10.30 -2.60 26.13
N GLN A 474 9.06 -2.88 26.52
CA GLN A 474 8.76 -3.99 27.45
C GLN A 474 9.23 -5.32 26.89
N PHE A 475 8.95 -5.61 25.64
CA PHE A 475 9.43 -6.82 24.97
C PHE A 475 10.96 -6.91 25.02
N LEU A 476 11.68 -5.86 24.64
CA LEU A 476 13.14 -5.86 24.62
C LEU A 476 13.75 -6.01 26.01
N LEU A 477 13.13 -5.43 27.04
CA LEU A 477 13.55 -5.60 28.42
C LEU A 477 13.36 -7.03 28.91
N GLU A 478 12.23 -7.67 28.60
CA GLU A 478 11.99 -9.07 28.93
C GLU A 478 12.88 -10.01 28.12
N ALA A 479 13.03 -9.76 26.81
CA ALA A 479 13.93 -10.51 25.96
C ALA A 479 15.37 -10.48 26.48
N SER A 480 15.84 -9.34 26.97
CA SER A 480 17.21 -9.18 27.52
C SER A 480 17.52 -10.07 28.72
N LYS A 481 16.50 -10.58 29.39
CA LYS A 481 16.64 -11.53 30.53
C LYS A 481 16.75 -12.98 30.08
N THR A 482 16.44 -13.29 28.82
CA THR A 482 16.43 -14.67 28.28
C THR A 482 17.85 -15.14 27.92
N LYS A 483 18.01 -16.46 27.83
CA LYS A 483 19.30 -17.06 27.47
C LYS A 483 19.67 -16.81 26.00
N TRP A 484 18.69 -16.81 25.12
CA TRP A 484 18.88 -16.66 23.67
C TRP A 484 19.23 -15.22 23.26
N PHE A 485 18.89 -14.20 24.06
CA PHE A 485 19.07 -12.79 23.69
C PHE A 485 20.52 -12.43 23.31
N LYS A 486 21.49 -12.90 24.09
CA LYS A 486 22.93 -12.62 23.86
C LYS A 486 23.46 -13.20 22.54
N ASN A 487 22.73 -14.18 21.99
CA ASN A 487 23.08 -14.88 20.76
C ASN A 487 22.16 -14.47 19.59
N THR A 488 21.45 -13.34 19.73
CA THR A 488 20.40 -12.91 18.82
C THR A 488 20.65 -11.52 18.27
N LEU A 489 20.62 -11.35 16.95
CA LEU A 489 20.48 -10.04 16.31
C LEU A 489 19.01 -9.73 16.11
N ILE A 490 18.61 -8.52 16.49
CA ILE A 490 17.24 -8.03 16.38
C ILE A 490 17.22 -6.84 15.43
N PHE A 491 16.51 -6.99 14.31
CA PHE A 491 16.27 -5.96 13.32
C PHE A 491 14.90 -5.35 13.59
N ILE A 492 14.85 -4.09 13.98
CA ILE A 492 13.62 -3.33 14.25
C ILE A 492 13.42 -2.38 13.09
N THR A 493 12.39 -2.62 12.31
CA THR A 493 12.04 -1.81 11.14
C THR A 493 10.52 -1.70 11.01
N ALA A 494 10.02 -1.16 9.91
CA ALA A 494 8.61 -1.15 9.61
C ALA A 494 8.31 -1.96 8.34
N ASP A 495 7.07 -2.41 8.20
CA ASP A 495 6.58 -3.00 6.95
C ASP A 495 6.46 -1.92 5.86
N THR A 496 5.84 -0.80 6.20
CA THR A 496 5.68 0.39 5.35
C THR A 496 5.74 1.67 6.17
N SER A 497 5.69 2.81 5.50
CA SER A 497 5.47 4.11 6.13
C SER A 497 3.98 4.46 6.13
N ASN A 498 3.51 5.12 7.17
CA ASN A 498 2.14 5.61 7.25
C ASN A 498 1.86 6.68 6.18
N TYR A 499 0.70 6.59 5.53
CA TYR A 499 0.29 7.50 4.46
C TYR A 499 -0.59 8.67 4.95
N GLN A 500 -0.95 8.74 6.24
CA GLN A 500 -1.67 9.89 6.80
C GLN A 500 -0.84 11.17 6.61
N ASN A 501 -1.50 12.29 6.27
CA ASN A 501 -0.80 13.56 6.16
C ASN A 501 -0.25 13.97 7.53
N PRO A 502 1.01 14.42 7.62
CA PRO A 502 1.52 15.00 8.85
C PRO A 502 0.78 16.32 9.15
N GLN A 503 0.90 16.81 10.38
CA GLN A 503 0.26 18.09 10.78
C GLN A 503 0.77 19.30 9.99
N LYS A 504 1.98 19.24 9.47
CA LYS A 504 2.58 20.31 8.67
C LYS A 504 2.48 19.99 7.18
N PRO A 505 2.05 20.92 6.33
CA PRO A 505 2.08 20.74 4.88
C PRO A 505 3.52 20.56 4.41
N PHE A 506 3.69 19.80 3.32
CA PHE A 506 5.01 19.60 2.71
C PHE A 506 5.44 20.83 1.93
N ASN A 507 6.68 21.24 2.10
CA ASN A 507 7.24 22.38 1.36
C ASN A 507 7.70 21.99 -0.05
N HIS A 508 8.16 20.74 -0.21
CA HIS A 508 8.73 20.23 -1.46
C HIS A 508 8.34 18.78 -1.69
N PHE A 509 8.33 18.34 -2.95
CA PHE A 509 8.03 16.98 -3.35
C PHE A 509 9.00 15.95 -2.71
N GLU A 510 10.24 16.32 -2.53
CA GLU A 510 11.23 15.50 -1.82
C GLU A 510 10.81 15.20 -0.37
N GLU A 511 10.37 16.22 0.37
CA GLU A 511 9.89 16.06 1.74
C GLU A 511 8.66 15.16 1.80
N PHE A 512 7.75 15.33 0.85
CA PHE A 512 6.58 14.46 0.69
C PHE A 512 6.99 13.00 0.50
N VAL A 513 7.87 12.69 -0.46
CA VAL A 513 8.30 11.31 -0.73
C VAL A 513 9.06 10.75 0.47
N LYS A 514 10.00 11.52 1.03
CA LYS A 514 10.78 11.10 2.20
C LYS A 514 9.85 10.73 3.36
N THR A 515 8.92 11.60 3.72
CA THR A 515 7.98 11.34 4.83
C THR A 515 7.12 10.10 4.57
N ARG A 516 6.75 9.83 3.32
CA ARG A 516 5.86 8.74 2.93
C ARG A 516 6.57 7.40 2.73
N THR A 517 7.91 7.37 2.75
CA THR A 517 8.66 6.16 2.42
C THR A 517 9.81 5.88 3.38
N GLN A 518 10.27 6.87 4.16
CA GLN A 518 11.31 6.63 5.14
C GLN A 518 10.74 5.90 6.36
N ILE A 519 11.36 4.77 6.68
CA ILE A 519 11.04 3.91 7.82
C ILE A 519 12.27 3.74 8.71
N PRO A 520 12.11 3.37 9.99
CA PRO A 520 13.26 3.10 10.84
C PRO A 520 13.97 1.80 10.42
N LEU A 521 15.26 1.75 10.68
CA LEU A 521 16.00 0.51 10.87
C LEU A 521 16.95 0.70 12.04
N LEU A 522 16.70 -0.06 13.10
CA LEU A 522 17.59 -0.15 14.28
C LEU A 522 17.97 -1.62 14.45
N ILE A 523 19.27 -1.91 14.48
CA ILE A 523 19.80 -3.25 14.76
C ILE A 523 20.38 -3.27 16.15
N ILE A 524 19.89 -4.17 17.01
CA ILE A 524 20.35 -4.32 18.41
C ILE A 524 20.64 -5.78 18.72
N GLY A 525 21.16 -6.02 19.92
CA GLY A 525 21.44 -7.38 20.41
C GLY A 525 22.80 -7.91 19.94
N GLY A 526 22.99 -9.21 20.09
CA GLY A 526 24.29 -9.83 19.83
C GLY A 526 25.39 -9.19 20.67
N ASN A 527 26.55 -9.04 20.07
CA ASN A 527 27.70 -8.41 20.67
C ASN A 527 28.01 -7.00 20.11
N ILE A 528 26.96 -6.26 19.71
CA ILE A 528 27.12 -4.86 19.31
C ILE A 528 27.67 -4.06 20.48
N LYS A 529 28.95 -3.67 20.39
CA LYS A 529 29.68 -3.04 21.52
C LYS A 529 29.53 -1.53 21.57
N HIS A 530 29.25 -0.91 20.43
CA HIS A 530 29.18 0.55 20.29
C HIS A 530 28.00 0.94 19.43
N SER A 531 27.28 1.96 19.83
CA SER A 531 26.26 2.58 19.00
C SER A 531 26.91 3.25 17.79
N TYR A 532 26.25 3.13 16.66
CA TYR A 532 26.67 3.72 15.40
C TYR A 532 25.47 4.23 14.60
N ARG A 533 25.64 5.36 13.93
CA ARG A 533 24.63 5.89 13.00
C ARG A 533 25.12 5.73 11.58
N GLU A 534 24.47 4.85 10.83
CA GLU A 534 24.76 4.62 9.41
C GLU A 534 24.05 5.67 8.54
N LYS A 535 24.82 6.37 7.71
CA LYS A 535 24.33 7.48 6.87
C LYS A 535 24.12 7.12 5.42
N ARG A 536 24.59 5.95 5.00
CA ARG A 536 24.36 5.45 3.64
C ARG A 536 22.88 5.15 3.42
N TYR A 537 22.48 5.09 2.16
CA TYR A 537 21.08 4.90 1.74
C TYR A 537 20.82 3.43 1.47
N PHE A 538 19.78 2.87 2.07
CA PHE A 538 19.37 1.49 1.91
C PHE A 538 17.85 1.36 1.89
N SER A 539 17.35 0.21 1.47
CA SER A 539 15.93 -0.11 1.48
C SER A 539 15.67 -1.55 1.92
N GLN A 540 14.42 -1.94 2.11
CA GLN A 540 14.05 -3.23 2.68
C GLN A 540 14.63 -4.43 1.91
N ILE A 541 14.78 -4.34 0.57
CA ILE A 541 15.38 -5.42 -0.24
C ILE A 541 16.82 -5.76 0.18
N ASP A 542 17.52 -4.87 0.88
CA ASP A 542 18.89 -5.08 1.31
C ASP A 542 18.99 -5.88 2.63
N LEU A 543 17.86 -6.10 3.33
CA LEU A 543 17.84 -6.81 4.63
C LEU A 543 18.22 -8.30 4.47
N ALA A 544 17.55 -9.03 3.60
CA ALA A 544 17.80 -10.46 3.44
C ALA A 544 19.24 -10.79 3.06
N PRO A 545 19.86 -10.15 2.04
CA PRO A 545 21.27 -10.40 1.72
C PRO A 545 22.22 -9.96 2.85
N THR A 546 21.87 -8.93 3.61
CA THR A 546 22.68 -8.50 4.77
C THR A 546 22.65 -9.54 5.89
N ILE A 547 21.48 -10.07 6.22
CA ILE A 547 21.33 -11.10 7.26
C ILE A 547 22.16 -12.34 6.88
N MET A 548 22.07 -12.82 5.64
CA MET A 548 22.83 -13.96 5.17
C MET A 548 24.35 -13.72 5.25
N ASP A 549 24.81 -12.52 4.89
CA ASP A 549 26.22 -12.13 4.93
C ASP A 549 26.73 -12.04 6.36
N VAL A 550 25.96 -11.44 7.29
CA VAL A 550 26.29 -11.39 8.73
C VAL A 550 26.37 -12.78 9.33
N LEU A 551 25.49 -13.70 8.91
CA LEU A 551 25.49 -15.09 9.39
C LEU A 551 26.61 -15.96 8.75
N GLY A 552 27.33 -15.44 7.78
CA GLY A 552 28.42 -16.15 7.12
C GLY A 552 27.98 -17.17 6.07
N PHE A 553 26.74 -17.06 5.56
CA PHE A 553 26.21 -17.97 4.55
C PHE A 553 26.41 -17.43 3.13
N SER A 554 27.11 -18.19 2.31
CA SER A 554 27.15 -17.98 0.85
C SER A 554 26.05 -18.76 0.17
N PHE A 555 25.39 -18.17 -0.81
CA PHE A 555 24.25 -18.76 -1.48
C PHE A 555 24.14 -18.27 -2.93
N THR A 556 23.33 -18.96 -3.73
CA THR A 556 22.98 -18.49 -5.09
C THR A 556 21.48 -18.20 -5.13
N ASN A 557 21.14 -17.03 -5.64
CA ASN A 557 19.77 -16.53 -5.64
C ASN A 557 19.59 -15.43 -6.71
N SER A 558 18.37 -15.04 -6.98
CA SER A 558 17.96 -13.94 -7.87
C SER A 558 17.50 -12.69 -7.12
N TRP A 559 18.04 -12.42 -5.96
CA TRP A 559 17.66 -11.26 -5.15
C TRP A 559 18.07 -9.94 -5.82
N MET A 560 17.28 -8.90 -5.62
CA MET A 560 17.49 -7.58 -6.25
C MET A 560 18.27 -6.62 -5.34
N GLY A 561 18.26 -6.85 -4.04
CA GLY A 561 19.04 -6.10 -3.04
C GLY A 561 20.46 -6.64 -2.91
N LYS A 562 21.27 -5.92 -2.14
CA LYS A 562 22.65 -6.27 -1.82
C LYS A 562 22.93 -6.18 -0.32
N SER A 563 23.95 -6.90 0.15
CA SER A 563 24.38 -6.77 1.55
C SER A 563 24.84 -5.33 1.85
N MET A 564 24.30 -4.76 2.91
CA MET A 564 24.71 -3.44 3.42
C MET A 564 26.17 -3.42 3.90
N LEU A 565 26.77 -4.59 4.13
CA LEU A 565 28.18 -4.73 4.53
C LEU A 565 29.15 -4.58 3.36
N LYS A 566 28.68 -4.69 2.11
CA LYS A 566 29.54 -4.57 0.92
C LYS A 566 29.80 -3.11 0.57
N SER A 567 30.84 -2.54 1.19
CA SER A 567 31.14 -1.12 1.20
C SER A 567 31.74 -0.55 -0.09
N LYS A 568 32.10 -1.38 -1.08
CA LYS A 568 32.83 -0.94 -2.28
C LYS A 568 31.99 -0.19 -3.31
N HIS A 569 30.66 -0.16 -3.14
CA HIS A 569 29.75 0.47 -4.10
C HIS A 569 28.90 1.53 -3.41
N ASP A 570 28.55 2.57 -4.13
CA ASP A 570 27.57 3.56 -3.67
C ASP A 570 26.27 2.85 -3.29
N SER A 571 25.83 3.07 -2.07
CA SER A 571 24.55 2.53 -1.61
C SER A 571 23.40 3.32 -2.23
N LEU A 572 22.40 2.60 -2.70
CA LEU A 572 21.20 3.16 -3.30
C LEU A 572 19.97 2.67 -2.54
N ALA A 573 19.11 3.57 -2.19
CA ALA A 573 17.75 3.22 -1.77
C ALA A 573 16.80 3.38 -2.94
N PHE A 574 15.83 2.50 -3.02
CA PHE A 574 14.74 2.58 -3.99
C PHE A 574 13.41 2.53 -3.27
N THR A 575 12.45 3.33 -3.72
CA THR A 575 11.07 3.28 -3.28
C THR A 575 10.12 3.42 -4.45
N ASN A 576 8.97 2.78 -4.36
CA ASN A 576 7.97 2.78 -5.40
C ASN A 576 6.55 2.84 -4.80
N ARG A 577 5.79 3.85 -5.18
CA ARG A 577 4.35 3.90 -4.97
C ARG A 577 3.66 3.88 -6.32
N PRO A 578 3.10 2.75 -6.71
CA PRO A 578 2.48 2.58 -8.02
C PRO A 578 1.46 3.68 -8.36
N GLY A 579 1.57 4.20 -9.56
CA GLY A 579 0.68 5.24 -10.04
C GLY A 579 0.93 6.65 -9.49
N ASN A 580 1.84 6.83 -8.52
CA ASN A 580 2.15 8.13 -7.94
C ASN A 580 3.59 8.56 -8.18
N TYR A 581 4.56 7.79 -7.71
CA TYR A 581 5.98 8.10 -7.86
C TYR A 581 6.87 6.87 -7.63
N TRP A 582 8.11 6.97 -8.08
CA TRP A 582 9.22 6.14 -7.65
C TRP A 582 10.47 7.00 -7.46
N ALA A 583 11.42 6.51 -6.68
CA ALA A 583 12.63 7.27 -6.40
C ALA A 583 13.85 6.36 -6.29
N VAL A 584 15.00 6.91 -6.71
CA VAL A 584 16.34 6.35 -6.49
C VAL A 584 17.14 7.38 -5.70
N MET A 585 17.70 6.98 -4.58
CA MET A 585 18.32 7.88 -3.63
C MET A 585 19.69 7.37 -3.18
N SER A 586 20.67 8.29 -3.06
CA SER A 586 21.98 8.03 -2.50
C SER A 586 22.55 9.28 -1.81
N GLN A 587 23.77 9.16 -1.29
CA GLN A 587 24.51 10.33 -0.77
C GLN A 587 24.88 11.35 -1.88
N LYS A 588 24.99 10.91 -3.15
CA LYS A 588 25.35 11.80 -4.28
C LYS A 588 24.18 12.62 -4.81
N GLY A 589 22.98 12.08 -4.69
CA GLY A 589 21.77 12.71 -5.18
C GLY A 589 20.53 11.88 -4.98
N ARG A 590 19.36 12.49 -5.20
CA ARG A 590 18.05 11.89 -5.06
C ARG A 590 17.22 12.23 -6.29
N TYR A 591 16.80 11.21 -7.00
CA TYR A 591 15.95 11.31 -8.17
C TYR A 591 14.56 10.81 -7.84
N TYR A 592 13.57 11.59 -8.24
CA TYR A 592 12.16 11.26 -8.08
C TYR A 592 11.44 11.38 -9.42
N ASN A 593 10.66 10.39 -9.77
CA ASN A 593 9.77 10.41 -10.92
C ASN A 593 8.32 10.47 -10.45
N GLU A 594 7.63 11.52 -10.78
CA GLU A 594 6.18 11.67 -10.54
C GLU A 594 5.37 10.93 -11.62
N ALA A 595 4.16 10.51 -11.30
CA ALA A 595 3.29 9.76 -12.24
C ALA A 595 3.03 10.48 -13.58
N ASP A 596 3.07 11.81 -13.58
CA ASP A 596 2.89 12.67 -14.76
C ASP A 596 4.19 12.91 -15.55
N GLN A 597 5.19 12.05 -15.31
CA GLN A 597 6.51 12.11 -15.95
C GLN A 597 7.34 13.35 -15.59
N LYS A 598 7.01 14.06 -14.53
CA LYS A 598 7.89 15.07 -13.98
C LYS A 598 9.06 14.42 -13.26
N ASP A 599 10.24 14.83 -13.65
CA ASP A 599 11.49 14.40 -13.05
C ASP A 599 12.01 15.47 -12.10
N HIS A 600 12.24 15.09 -10.85
CA HIS A 600 12.87 15.94 -9.86
C HIS A 600 14.23 15.37 -9.49
N PHE A 601 15.23 16.20 -9.40
CA PHE A 601 16.57 15.81 -8.98
C PHE A 601 17.11 16.78 -7.94
N PHE A 602 17.59 16.25 -6.83
CA PHE A 602 18.20 16.98 -5.73
C PHE A 602 19.59 16.41 -5.47
N GLY A 603 20.64 17.19 -5.74
CA GLY A 603 22.03 16.79 -5.57
C GLY A 603 22.92 17.95 -5.19
N PHE A 604 24.19 17.68 -4.89
CA PHE A 604 25.17 18.74 -4.57
C PHE A 604 25.55 19.62 -5.76
N SER A 605 25.19 19.19 -6.98
CA SER A 605 25.31 19.95 -8.23
C SER A 605 24.21 19.49 -9.19
N GLU A 606 23.79 20.34 -10.12
CA GLU A 606 22.95 19.94 -11.25
C GLU A 606 23.73 19.00 -12.18
N ASN A 607 23.77 17.72 -11.84
CA ASN A 607 24.46 16.69 -12.60
C ASN A 607 23.45 15.92 -13.45
N GLU A 608 23.24 16.37 -14.68
CA GLU A 608 22.31 15.74 -15.63
C GLU A 608 22.71 14.29 -15.95
N ASN A 609 24.01 13.95 -15.91
CA ASN A 609 24.43 12.57 -16.10
C ASN A 609 23.95 11.67 -14.96
N LEU A 610 24.11 12.10 -13.72
CA LEU A 610 23.65 11.33 -12.55
C LEU A 610 22.13 11.23 -12.49
N LYS A 611 21.42 12.30 -12.85
CA LYS A 611 19.97 12.29 -13.00
C LYS A 611 19.52 11.27 -14.03
N HIS A 612 20.17 11.25 -15.20
CA HIS A 612 19.88 10.29 -16.27
C HIS A 612 20.17 8.84 -15.82
N GLU A 613 21.31 8.61 -15.16
CA GLU A 613 21.69 7.32 -14.59
C GLU A 613 20.63 6.81 -13.61
N TYR A 614 20.20 7.62 -12.64
CA TYR A 614 19.19 7.21 -11.66
C TYR A 614 17.82 6.95 -12.28
N LYS A 615 17.46 7.70 -13.31
CA LYS A 615 16.25 7.43 -14.10
C LYS A 615 16.33 6.06 -14.77
N GLN A 616 17.46 5.71 -15.36
CA GLN A 616 17.67 4.40 -15.99
C GLN A 616 17.65 3.26 -14.96
N ILE A 617 18.31 3.45 -13.82
CA ILE A 617 18.32 2.49 -12.71
C ILE A 617 16.90 2.19 -12.21
N GLY A 618 16.11 3.23 -11.91
CA GLY A 618 14.76 3.05 -11.40
C GLY A 618 13.84 2.35 -12.41
N LYS A 619 13.91 2.73 -13.69
CA LYS A 619 13.18 2.03 -14.76
C LYS A 619 13.63 0.58 -14.88
N ALA A 620 14.93 0.33 -14.82
CA ALA A 620 15.50 -1.01 -14.88
C ALA A 620 14.92 -1.91 -13.79
N TRP A 621 14.86 -1.44 -12.55
CA TRP A 621 14.29 -2.20 -11.45
C TRP A 621 12.81 -2.50 -11.66
N ILE A 622 12.00 -1.51 -12.04
CA ILE A 622 10.56 -1.68 -12.26
C ILE A 622 10.30 -2.69 -13.39
N ASP A 623 10.92 -2.48 -14.55
CA ASP A 623 10.69 -3.30 -15.74
C ASP A 623 11.17 -4.74 -15.53
N THR A 624 12.33 -4.92 -14.86
CA THR A 624 12.86 -6.24 -14.55
C THR A 624 11.95 -6.99 -13.57
N THR A 625 11.51 -6.33 -12.51
CA THR A 625 10.60 -6.97 -11.54
C THR A 625 9.32 -7.46 -12.22
N ARG A 626 8.71 -6.63 -13.06
CA ARG A 626 7.50 -7.01 -13.81
C ARG A 626 7.74 -8.23 -14.70
N TRP A 627 8.81 -8.19 -15.47
CA TRP A 627 9.17 -9.30 -16.37
C TRP A 627 9.42 -10.59 -15.59
N LEU A 628 10.19 -10.53 -14.51
CA LEU A 628 10.49 -11.70 -13.69
C LEU A 628 9.25 -12.33 -13.08
N LEU A 629 8.31 -11.51 -12.60
CA LEU A 629 7.06 -11.97 -12.03
C LEU A 629 6.14 -12.57 -13.09
N GLN A 630 5.97 -11.91 -14.24
CA GLN A 630 5.10 -12.38 -15.33
C GLN A 630 5.60 -13.67 -15.97
N GLU A 631 6.92 -13.82 -16.14
CA GLU A 631 7.53 -14.99 -16.77
C GLU A 631 7.92 -16.10 -15.77
N ASN A 632 7.61 -15.89 -14.46
CA ASN A 632 8.05 -16.81 -13.39
C ASN A 632 9.56 -17.10 -13.47
N LYS A 633 10.39 -16.04 -13.61
CA LYS A 633 11.84 -16.11 -13.78
C LYS A 633 12.61 -15.61 -12.55
N ILE A 634 11.95 -15.52 -11.40
CA ILE A 634 12.61 -15.15 -10.14
C ILE A 634 13.47 -16.29 -9.65
N TRP A 635 12.91 -17.50 -9.59
CA TRP A 635 13.64 -18.70 -9.19
C TRP A 635 13.02 -19.96 -9.80
N HIS A 636 13.83 -21.01 -9.92
CA HIS A 636 13.36 -22.37 -10.22
C HIS A 636 13.92 -23.31 -9.16
N PRO A 637 13.12 -24.31 -8.73
CA PRO A 637 13.56 -25.33 -7.78
C PRO A 637 14.68 -26.23 -8.34
#